data_8812c11bb0c2f882676786820758b68e
#
_entry.id   8812c11bb0c2f882676786820758b68e
#
_cell.length_a   1.000
_cell.length_b   1.000
_cell.length_c   1.000
_cell.angle_alpha   90.00
_cell.angle_beta   90.00
_cell.angle_gamma   90.00
#
_symmetry.space_group_name_H-M   'P 1'
#
loop_
_entity.id
_entity.type
_entity.pdbx_description
1 polymer ?
#
loop_
_entity_poly.entity_id
_entity_poly.type
_entity_poly.pdbx_seq_one_letter_code
_entity_poly.pdbx_strand_id
1 'polypeptide(L)'
;MGREEGQAAVELIAAVPALLLVALLSLQLLATGYALTLADGAAEAGALALASGQPAVAAARDALPGWAADDVDVNVSGGRVTVRLPPPSPLPAVADRLAITSSAVARPR
;
A
#
# COMPACT_ATOMS: atom_id res chain seq x y z
N MET A 1 -39.52 -12.61 -28.48
CA MET A 1 -38.77 -13.35 -27.47
C MET A 1 -37.28 -13.38 -27.74
N GLY A 2 -36.81 -13.66 -28.96
CA GLY A 2 -35.40 -13.73 -29.27
C GLY A 2 -34.60 -12.45 -29.01
N ARG A 3 -35.24 -11.27 -29.17
CA ARG A 3 -34.56 -10.00 -28.94
C ARG A 3 -34.28 -9.74 -27.47
N GLU A 4 -35.20 -10.08 -26.59
CA GLU A 4 -35.02 -9.90 -25.16
C GLU A 4 -33.97 -10.82 -24.59
N GLU A 5 -33.96 -12.09 -25.04
CA GLU A 5 -32.97 -13.06 -24.65
C GLU A 5 -31.58 -12.67 -25.14
N GLY A 6 -31.48 -12.21 -26.41
CA GLY A 6 -30.21 -11.75 -26.96
C GLY A 6 -29.69 -10.51 -26.24
N GLN A 7 -30.57 -9.56 -25.92
CA GLN A 7 -30.17 -8.36 -25.19
C GLN A 7 -29.74 -8.66 -23.78
N ALA A 8 -30.44 -9.54 -23.06
CA ALA A 8 -30.04 -9.96 -21.73
C ALA A 8 -28.68 -10.66 -21.72
N ALA A 9 -28.42 -11.51 -22.72
CA ALA A 9 -27.12 -12.17 -22.86
C ALA A 9 -26.01 -11.15 -23.16
N VAL A 10 -26.26 -10.16 -24.01
CA VAL A 10 -25.29 -9.11 -24.30
C VAL A 10 -25.02 -8.25 -23.06
N GLU A 11 -26.05 -7.91 -22.31
CA GLU A 11 -25.90 -7.16 -21.06
C GLU A 11 -25.10 -7.94 -20.03
N LEU A 12 -25.34 -9.25 -19.92
CA LEU A 12 -24.60 -10.10 -19.01
C LEU A 12 -23.13 -10.21 -19.43
N ILE A 13 -22.86 -10.39 -20.72
CA ILE A 13 -21.49 -10.47 -21.25
C ILE A 13 -20.75 -9.15 -21.00
N ALA A 14 -21.43 -8.01 -21.17
CA ALA A 14 -20.85 -6.70 -20.91
C ALA A 14 -20.67 -6.44 -19.41
N ALA A 15 -21.58 -6.96 -18.58
CA ALA A 15 -21.53 -6.73 -17.13
C ALA A 15 -20.40 -7.49 -16.45
N VAL A 16 -20.07 -8.71 -16.93
CA VAL A 16 -19.03 -9.51 -16.31
C VAL A 16 -17.65 -8.82 -16.33
N PRO A 17 -17.16 -8.32 -17.47
CA PRO A 17 -15.89 -7.56 -17.47
C PRO A 17 -15.95 -6.31 -16.60
N ALA A 18 -17.08 -5.60 -16.59
CA ALA A 18 -17.24 -4.40 -15.76
C ALA A 18 -17.17 -4.75 -14.27
N LEU A 19 -17.83 -5.83 -13.85
CA LEU A 19 -17.79 -6.29 -12.46
C LEU A 19 -16.38 -6.75 -12.06
N LEU A 20 -15.66 -7.42 -12.94
CA LEU A 20 -14.29 -7.83 -12.70
C LEU A 20 -13.38 -6.60 -12.54
N LEU A 21 -13.58 -5.58 -13.38
CA LEU A 21 -12.81 -4.35 -13.27
C LEU A 21 -13.06 -3.64 -11.94
N VAL A 22 -14.33 -3.52 -11.54
CA VAL A 22 -14.69 -2.93 -10.25
C VAL A 22 -14.08 -3.72 -9.10
N ALA A 23 -14.12 -5.05 -9.16
CA ALA A 23 -13.54 -5.89 -8.14
C ALA A 23 -12.02 -5.71 -8.04
N LEU A 24 -11.32 -5.63 -9.18
CA LEU A 24 -9.88 -5.39 -9.20
C LEU A 24 -9.53 -4.01 -8.65
N LEU A 25 -10.29 -2.98 -9.03
CA LEU A 25 -10.07 -1.64 -8.51
C LEU A 25 -10.30 -1.57 -7.00
N SER A 26 -11.35 -2.23 -6.52
CA SER A 26 -11.66 -2.29 -5.10
C SER A 26 -10.55 -3.00 -4.32
N LEU A 27 -10.07 -4.12 -4.85
CA LEU A 27 -8.97 -4.86 -4.25
C LEU A 27 -7.69 -4.00 -4.21
N GLN A 28 -7.42 -3.27 -5.29
CA GLN A 28 -6.24 -2.40 -5.35
C GLN A 28 -6.33 -1.27 -4.34
N LEU A 29 -7.51 -0.66 -4.17
CA LEU A 29 -7.71 0.39 -3.17
C LEU A 29 -7.54 -0.14 -1.75
N LEU A 30 -8.05 -1.34 -1.50
CA LEU A 30 -7.89 -2.00 -0.20
C LEU A 30 -6.42 -2.27 0.10
N ALA A 31 -5.69 -2.81 -0.88
CA ALA A 31 -4.26 -3.08 -0.74
C ALA A 31 -3.46 -1.79 -0.53
N THR A 32 -3.82 -0.72 -1.22
CA THR A 32 -3.17 0.59 -1.06
C THR A 32 -3.40 1.15 0.35
N GLY A 33 -4.63 1.07 0.85
CA GLY A 33 -4.95 1.51 2.22
C GLY A 33 -4.21 0.69 3.27
N TYR A 34 -4.10 -0.61 3.07
CA TYR A 34 -3.35 -1.48 3.95
C TYR A 34 -1.85 -1.12 3.96
N ALA A 35 -1.27 -0.91 2.78
CA ALA A 35 0.13 -0.51 2.67
C ALA A 35 0.39 0.85 3.34
N LEU A 36 -0.54 1.79 3.20
CA LEU A 36 -0.45 3.09 3.86
C LEU A 36 -0.43 2.94 5.38
N THR A 37 -1.30 2.12 5.94
CA THR A 37 -1.33 1.84 7.38
C THR A 37 -0.02 1.23 7.86
N LEU A 38 0.53 0.27 7.11
CA LEU A 38 1.81 -0.34 7.44
C LEU A 38 2.95 0.68 7.38
N ALA A 39 2.97 1.52 6.34
CA ALA A 39 4.01 2.54 6.19
C ALA A 39 3.96 3.57 7.31
N ASP A 40 2.75 4.01 7.70
CA ASP A 40 2.60 4.94 8.81
C ASP A 40 3.10 4.35 10.12
N GLY A 41 2.77 3.10 10.42
CA GLY A 41 3.24 2.41 11.61
C GLY A 41 4.76 2.26 11.64
N ALA A 42 5.35 1.91 10.49
CA ALA A 42 6.80 1.77 10.37
C ALA A 42 7.51 3.13 10.53
N ALA A 43 6.96 4.18 9.95
CA ALA A 43 7.50 5.54 10.07
C ALA A 43 7.47 6.00 11.53
N GLU A 44 6.37 5.77 12.23
CA GLU A 44 6.25 6.09 13.65
C GLU A 44 7.24 5.31 14.51
N ALA A 45 7.38 4.00 14.25
CA ALA A 45 8.35 3.18 14.97
C ALA A 45 9.78 3.67 14.76
N GLY A 46 10.11 4.03 13.52
CA GLY A 46 11.42 4.59 13.19
C GLY A 46 11.66 5.94 13.86
N ALA A 47 10.65 6.81 13.87
CA ALA A 47 10.76 8.13 14.51
C ALA A 47 10.94 8.02 16.03
N LEU A 48 10.21 7.11 16.67
CA LEU A 48 10.36 6.85 18.11
C LEU A 48 11.76 6.31 18.43
N ALA A 49 12.26 5.38 17.61
CA ALA A 49 13.60 4.85 17.79
C ALA A 49 14.65 5.94 17.62
N LEU A 50 14.50 6.80 16.61
CA LEU A 50 15.43 7.90 16.36
C LEU A 50 15.45 8.88 17.54
N ALA A 51 14.27 9.22 18.07
CA ALA A 51 14.16 10.10 19.24
C ALA A 51 14.78 9.48 20.49
N SER A 52 14.83 8.16 20.59
CA SER A 52 15.41 7.42 21.71
C SER A 52 16.89 7.04 21.50
N GLY A 53 17.50 7.47 20.39
CA GLY A 53 18.89 7.14 20.07
C GLY A 53 19.11 5.71 19.57
N GLN A 54 18.05 5.02 19.14
CA GLN A 54 18.12 3.65 18.64
C GLN A 54 18.09 3.63 17.11
N PRO A 55 18.49 2.50 16.45
CA PRO A 55 18.50 2.41 15.00
C PRO A 55 17.10 2.57 14.41
N ALA A 56 16.86 3.67 13.70
CA ALA A 56 15.55 3.98 13.12
C ALA A 56 15.18 3.04 12.00
N VAL A 57 16.13 2.69 11.12
CA VAL A 57 15.86 1.80 9.97
C VAL A 57 15.45 0.42 10.44
N ALA A 58 16.17 -0.15 11.42
CA ALA A 58 15.84 -1.46 11.97
C ALA A 58 14.46 -1.44 12.66
N ALA A 59 14.16 -0.39 13.43
CA ALA A 59 12.88 -0.28 14.12
C ALA A 59 11.72 -0.16 13.12
N ALA A 60 11.89 0.61 12.05
CA ALA A 60 10.89 0.75 11.01
C ALA A 60 10.62 -0.59 10.31
N ARG A 61 11.66 -1.33 9.97
CA ARG A 61 11.53 -2.64 9.33
C ARG A 61 10.90 -3.67 10.25
N ASP A 62 11.25 -3.67 11.53
CA ASP A 62 10.71 -4.62 12.50
C ASP A 62 9.20 -4.41 12.73
N ALA A 63 8.69 -3.21 12.46
CA ALA A 63 7.26 -2.92 12.56
C ALA A 63 6.46 -3.46 11.38
N LEU A 64 7.11 -3.98 10.35
CA LEU A 64 6.47 -4.48 9.13
C LEU A 64 6.45 -6.01 9.09
N PRO A 65 5.43 -6.62 8.46
CA PRO A 65 5.47 -8.05 8.18
C PRO A 65 6.61 -8.37 7.19
N GLY A 66 7.06 -9.63 7.17
CA GLY A 66 8.24 -10.03 6.41
C GLY A 66 8.23 -9.65 4.93
N TRP A 67 7.06 -9.82 4.27
CA TRP A 67 6.93 -9.47 2.85
C TRP A 67 7.11 -7.98 2.59
N ALA A 68 6.69 -7.14 3.54
CA ALA A 68 6.80 -5.68 3.42
C ALA A 68 8.20 -5.21 3.81
N ALA A 69 8.82 -5.85 4.78
CA ALA A 69 10.15 -5.49 5.25
C ALA A 69 11.22 -5.66 4.16
N ASP A 70 11.04 -6.62 3.25
CA ASP A 70 11.98 -6.86 2.15
C ASP A 70 11.87 -5.81 1.04
N ASP A 71 10.67 -5.24 0.85
CA ASP A 71 10.40 -4.30 -0.24
C ASP A 71 10.35 -2.84 0.22
N VAL A 72 10.52 -2.58 1.51
CA VAL A 72 10.41 -1.24 2.06
C VAL A 72 11.69 -0.43 1.87
N ASP A 73 11.52 0.83 1.53
CA ASP A 73 12.58 1.84 1.52
C ASP A 73 12.41 2.72 2.75
N VAL A 74 13.43 2.76 3.60
CA VAL A 74 13.43 3.61 4.80
C VAL A 74 14.57 4.62 4.68
N ASN A 75 14.23 5.89 4.78
CA ASN A 75 15.19 6.98 4.72
C ASN A 75 15.10 7.84 5.97
N VAL A 76 16.24 8.14 6.57
CA VAL A 76 16.33 8.96 7.75
C VAL A 76 17.16 10.21 7.42
N SER A 77 16.58 11.38 7.61
CA SER A 77 17.25 12.64 7.31
C SER A 77 16.71 13.75 8.20
N GLY A 78 17.60 14.49 8.85
CA GLY A 78 17.23 15.67 9.64
C GLY A 78 16.20 15.44 10.73
N GLY A 79 16.22 14.29 11.37
CA GLY A 79 15.24 13.92 12.40
C GLY A 79 13.92 13.43 11.84
N ARG A 80 13.85 13.21 10.53
CA ARG A 80 12.65 12.71 9.85
C ARG A 80 12.90 11.30 9.33
N VAL A 81 11.96 10.41 9.59
CA VAL A 81 11.96 9.05 9.04
C VAL A 81 10.91 8.96 7.96
N THR A 82 11.32 8.62 6.74
CA THR A 82 10.43 8.45 5.60
C THR A 82 10.42 6.98 5.20
N VAL A 83 9.21 6.42 5.11
CA VAL A 83 9.01 5.02 4.72
C VAL A 83 8.25 4.99 3.41
N ARG A 84 8.81 4.29 2.43
CA ARG A 84 8.16 4.06 1.15
C ARG A 84 7.91 2.58 0.99
N LEU A 85 6.66 2.21 0.81
CA LEU A 85 6.22 0.82 0.70
C LEU A 85 5.31 0.65 -0.51
N PRO A 86 5.69 -0.17 -1.51
CA PRO A 86 4.78 -0.47 -2.61
C PRO A 86 3.63 -1.34 -2.10
N PRO A 87 2.37 -1.03 -2.47
CA PRO A 87 1.24 -1.86 -2.07
C PRO A 87 1.29 -3.19 -2.81
N PRO A 88 0.83 -4.30 -2.19
CA PRO A 88 0.68 -5.55 -2.90
C PRO A 88 -0.35 -5.38 -4.02
N SER A 89 0.01 -5.80 -5.22
CA SER A 89 -0.85 -5.61 -6.38
C SER A 89 -0.68 -6.78 -7.34
N PRO A 90 -1.77 -7.27 -7.96
CA PRO A 90 -1.67 -8.27 -9.01
C PRO A 90 -1.05 -7.70 -10.30
N LEU A 91 -0.95 -6.37 -10.41
CA LEU A 91 -0.40 -5.70 -11.58
C LEU A 91 0.88 -4.96 -11.19
N PRO A 92 2.07 -5.50 -11.51
CA PRO A 92 3.34 -4.89 -11.09
C PRO A 92 3.51 -3.43 -11.53
N ALA A 93 3.05 -3.08 -12.74
CA ALA A 93 3.13 -1.70 -13.24
C ALA A 93 2.28 -0.74 -12.42
N VAL A 94 1.13 -1.20 -11.91
CA VAL A 94 0.27 -0.41 -11.04
C VAL A 94 0.89 -0.27 -9.67
N ALA A 95 1.49 -1.33 -9.13
CA ALA A 95 2.16 -1.30 -7.84
C ALA A 95 3.27 -0.26 -7.80
N ASP A 96 4.07 -0.18 -8.87
CA ASP A 96 5.16 0.79 -8.97
C ASP A 96 4.64 2.23 -8.92
N ARG A 97 3.50 2.49 -9.56
CA ARG A 97 2.89 3.82 -9.59
C ARG A 97 2.18 4.18 -8.29
N LEU A 98 1.71 3.19 -7.55
CA LEU A 98 0.97 3.37 -6.32
C LEU A 98 1.83 3.20 -5.08
N ALA A 99 3.15 3.22 -5.21
CA ALA A 99 4.03 3.11 -4.07
C ALA A 99 3.68 4.15 -3.00
N ILE A 100 3.47 3.70 -1.79
CA ILE A 100 3.04 4.53 -0.69
C ILE A 100 4.25 5.09 0.06
N THR A 101 4.24 6.39 0.26
CA THR A 101 5.27 7.08 1.05
C THR A 101 4.64 7.65 2.30
N SER A 102 5.23 7.35 3.44
CA SER A 102 4.82 7.93 4.70
C SER A 102 6.04 8.42 5.46
N SER A 103 5.86 9.47 6.26
CA SER A 103 6.95 10.04 7.03
C SER A 103 6.50 10.45 8.43
N ALA A 104 7.41 10.34 9.37
CA ALA A 104 7.21 10.82 10.73
C ALA A 104 8.46 11.57 11.17
N VAL A 105 8.26 12.59 12.00
CA VAL A 105 9.35 13.41 12.52
C VAL A 105 9.64 13.00 13.95
N ALA A 106 10.92 12.74 14.24
CA ALA A 106 11.36 12.46 15.59
C ALA A 106 11.28 13.73 16.44
N ARG A 107 10.61 13.60 17.60
CA ARG A 107 10.53 14.72 18.55
C ARG A 107 11.30 14.34 19.80
N PRO A 108 12.32 15.10 20.16
CA PRO A 108 13.02 14.86 21.42
C PRO A 108 12.09 15.13 22.60
N ARG A 109 12.18 14.26 23.57
CA ARG A 109 11.41 14.43 24.81
C ARG A 109 12.20 15.23 25.83
#